data_586673e0df6f47b8bf87b8b39360a838
#
_entry.id   586673e0df6f47b8bf87b8b39360a838
#
_cell.length_a   1.000
_cell.length_b   1.000
_cell.length_c   1.000
_cell.angle_alpha   90.00
_cell.angle_beta   90.00
_cell.angle_gamma   90.00
#
_symmetry.space_group_name_H-M   'P 1'
#
loop_
_entity.id
_entity.type
_entity.pdbx_description
1 polymer ?
#
loop_
_entity_poly.entity_id
_entity_poly.type
_entity_poly.pdbx_seq_one_letter_code
_entity_poly.pdbx_strand_id
1 'polypeptide(L)'
;MDAFGIENHGYSPLISQKYVVKGDFEVYDGMDLLHHAMLNTLPNINKDGGKDEHGKTIRIPDFEARQKADTLITEIRQAFVEWLHAQPDDFKERLTDLYNRKFNCYVRPRYDGSHQQFPGLDLRGLGIEDLYPSQKDAIWMIKQNGLIP
;
A
#
# COMPACT_ATOMS: atom_id res chain seq x y z
N MET A 1 -15.91 7.17 -2.91
CA MET A 1 -15.57 5.73 -2.72
C MET A 1 -14.07 5.70 -2.48
N ASP A 2 -13.68 5.40 -1.26
CA ASP A 2 -12.27 5.25 -0.95
C ASP A 2 -11.74 4.04 -1.68
N ALA A 3 -10.53 4.16 -2.25
CA ALA A 3 -9.93 3.13 -3.11
C ALA A 3 -9.80 1.74 -2.45
N PHE A 4 -10.04 1.63 -1.14
CA PHE A 4 -9.91 0.41 -0.37
C PHE A 4 -11.23 -0.12 0.22
N GLY A 5 -12.37 0.55 -0.02
CA GLY A 5 -13.67 0.08 0.46
C GLY A 5 -13.72 -0.09 1.99
N ILE A 6 -13.00 0.74 2.73
CA ILE A 6 -13.05 0.76 4.18
C ILE A 6 -14.38 1.39 4.56
N GLU A 7 -15.39 0.55 4.74
CA GLU A 7 -16.63 0.97 5.33
C GLU A 7 -16.42 1.18 6.82
N ASN A 8 -16.93 2.30 7.32
CA ASN A 8 -16.86 2.62 8.76
C ASN A 8 -17.85 1.73 9.51
N HIS A 9 -17.44 0.50 9.86
CA HIS A 9 -18.26 -0.51 10.50
C HIS A 9 -18.46 -0.31 12.00
N GLY A 10 -18.41 0.87 12.47
CA GLY A 10 -18.82 1.21 13.81
C GLY A 10 -17.84 2.06 14.59
N TYR A 11 -18.40 2.92 15.39
CA TYR A 11 -17.71 3.73 16.36
C TYR A 11 -17.35 2.89 17.58
N SER A 12 -16.08 2.85 17.97
CA SER A 12 -15.62 2.24 19.20
C SER A 12 -15.21 3.31 20.21
N PRO A 13 -16.01 3.54 21.26
CA PRO A 13 -15.68 4.52 22.31
C PRO A 13 -14.33 4.26 22.99
N LEU A 14 -13.96 2.97 23.13
CA LEU A 14 -12.69 2.57 23.76
C LEU A 14 -11.48 3.02 22.93
N ILE A 15 -11.51 2.83 21.61
CA ILE A 15 -10.43 3.23 20.72
C ILE A 15 -10.42 4.75 20.59
N SER A 16 -11.58 5.35 20.37
CA SER A 16 -11.74 6.80 20.19
C SER A 16 -11.19 7.60 21.39
N GLN A 17 -11.40 7.11 22.62
CA GLN A 17 -10.95 7.82 23.83
C GLN A 17 -9.49 7.50 24.21
N LYS A 18 -8.97 6.32 23.83
CA LYS A 18 -7.62 5.90 24.21
C LYS A 18 -6.54 6.67 23.43
N TYR A 19 -6.76 6.90 22.16
CA TYR A 19 -5.80 7.54 21.29
C TYR A 19 -6.32 8.89 20.81
N VAL A 20 -5.89 9.97 21.45
CA VAL A 20 -6.39 11.32 21.14
C VAL A 20 -5.23 12.29 20.96
N VAL A 21 -5.26 13.04 19.86
CA VAL A 21 -4.39 14.19 19.62
C VAL A 21 -5.25 15.43 19.45
N LYS A 22 -4.94 16.46 20.23
CA LYS A 22 -5.62 17.77 20.18
C LYS A 22 -4.68 18.77 19.52
N GLY A 23 -5.12 19.35 18.43
CA GLY A 23 -4.56 20.58 17.87
C GLY A 23 -5.44 21.78 18.27
N ASP A 24 -5.01 22.98 17.89
CA ASP A 24 -5.76 24.20 18.21
C ASP A 24 -7.10 24.30 17.46
N PHE A 25 -7.19 23.71 16.29
CA PHE A 25 -8.37 23.80 15.42
C PHE A 25 -9.13 22.48 15.27
N GLU A 26 -8.47 21.34 15.52
CA GLU A 26 -8.99 20.01 15.22
C GLU A 26 -8.59 19.04 16.33
N VAL A 27 -9.45 18.06 16.55
CA VAL A 27 -9.19 16.95 17.47
C VAL A 27 -9.24 15.66 16.64
N TYR A 28 -8.17 14.91 16.66
CA TYR A 28 -8.09 13.59 16.05
C TYR A 28 -8.30 12.54 17.12
N ASP A 29 -9.36 11.78 17.01
CA ASP A 29 -9.66 10.68 17.92
C ASP A 29 -9.00 9.38 17.47
N GLY A 30 -9.18 8.31 18.25
CA GLY A 30 -8.56 7.02 17.94
C GLY A 30 -9.07 6.38 16.66
N MET A 31 -10.29 6.72 16.20
CA MET A 31 -10.81 6.23 14.93
C MET A 31 -10.17 6.95 13.74
N ASP A 32 -9.95 8.25 13.87
CA ASP A 32 -9.21 9.03 12.87
C ASP A 32 -7.76 8.54 12.75
N LEU A 33 -7.09 8.31 13.88
CA LEU A 33 -5.72 7.78 13.89
C LEU A 33 -5.64 6.36 13.37
N LEU A 34 -6.64 5.51 13.63
CA LEU A 34 -6.74 4.18 13.04
C LEU A 34 -6.87 4.25 11.51
N HIS A 35 -7.68 5.17 11.00
CA HIS A 35 -7.78 5.40 9.55
C HIS A 35 -6.42 5.78 8.96
N HIS A 36 -5.69 6.71 9.57
CA HIS A 36 -4.33 7.06 9.16
C HIS A 36 -3.35 5.88 9.27
N ALA A 37 -3.49 5.04 10.30
CA ALA A 37 -2.69 3.83 10.45
C ALA A 37 -2.89 2.83 9.30
N MET A 38 -4.13 2.67 8.84
CA MET A 38 -4.49 1.77 7.74
C MET A 38 -4.03 2.30 6.37
N LEU A 39 -4.15 3.61 6.14
CA LEU A 39 -3.77 4.25 4.87
C LEU A 39 -2.27 4.61 4.79
N ASN A 40 -1.50 4.38 5.83
CA ASN A 40 -0.10 4.78 5.93
C ASN A 40 0.11 6.29 5.70
N THR A 41 -0.75 7.11 6.29
CA THR A 41 -0.72 8.57 6.21
C THR A 41 -0.57 9.20 7.60
N LEU A 42 -0.28 10.49 7.65
CA LEU A 42 -0.25 11.29 8.88
C LEU A 42 -1.26 12.42 8.78
N PRO A 43 -1.93 12.78 9.90
CA PRO A 43 -2.84 13.91 9.93
C PRO A 43 -2.12 15.24 9.77
N ASN A 44 -2.77 16.19 9.10
CA ASN A 44 -2.23 17.52 8.91
C ASN A 44 -2.68 18.45 10.03
N ILE A 45 -1.99 18.42 11.16
CA ILE A 45 -2.34 19.19 12.35
C ILE A 45 -1.67 20.55 12.30
N ASN A 46 -2.45 21.60 12.57
CA ASN A 46 -1.99 22.97 12.56
C ASN A 46 -2.31 23.65 13.89
N LYS A 47 -1.47 24.62 14.26
CA LYS A 47 -1.67 25.51 15.43
C LYS A 47 -1.87 26.95 14.99
N ASP A 48 -2.38 27.76 15.92
CA ASP A 48 -2.57 29.20 15.70
C ASP A 48 -1.21 29.90 15.61
N GLY A 49 -0.93 30.51 14.47
CA GLY A 49 0.27 31.32 14.19
C GLY A 49 0.04 32.82 14.40
N GLY A 50 -1.11 33.20 14.95
CA GLY A 50 -1.50 34.61 15.10
C GLY A 50 -2.44 35.09 13.99
N LYS A 51 -2.57 36.41 13.88
CA LYS A 51 -3.45 37.05 12.87
C LYS A 51 -2.62 37.79 11.83
N ASP A 52 -3.07 37.78 10.60
CA ASP A 52 -2.53 38.60 9.52
C ASP A 52 -3.01 40.07 9.63
N GLU A 53 -2.54 40.92 8.72
CA GLU A 53 -2.89 42.37 8.66
C GLU A 53 -4.42 42.59 8.48
N HIS A 54 -5.14 41.56 7.99
CA HIS A 54 -6.59 41.60 7.78
C HIS A 54 -7.38 40.92 8.90
N GLY A 55 -6.73 40.53 10.01
CA GLY A 55 -7.35 39.91 11.18
C GLY A 55 -7.69 38.40 10.97
N LYS A 56 -7.24 37.76 9.91
CA LYS A 56 -7.45 36.34 9.62
C LYS A 56 -6.39 35.52 10.36
N THR A 57 -6.82 34.42 10.99
CA THR A 57 -5.91 33.48 11.67
C THR A 57 -4.96 32.81 10.70
N ILE A 58 -3.66 32.89 10.99
CA ILE A 58 -2.61 32.18 10.26
C ILE A 58 -2.47 30.79 10.84
N ARG A 59 -2.61 29.75 10.00
CA ARG A 59 -2.40 28.35 10.41
C ARG A 59 -0.97 27.94 10.10
N ILE A 60 -0.23 27.52 11.11
CA ILE A 60 1.14 26.99 10.97
C ILE A 60 1.19 25.53 11.38
N PRO A 61 2.07 24.71 10.80
CA PRO A 61 2.19 23.30 11.15
C PRO A 61 2.54 23.13 12.63
N ASP A 62 1.78 22.27 13.32
CA ASP A 62 2.09 21.85 14.68
C ASP A 62 2.92 20.57 14.67
N PHE A 63 4.24 20.74 14.76
CA PHE A 63 5.17 19.60 14.71
C PHE A 63 5.06 18.69 15.93
N GLU A 64 4.78 19.24 17.12
CA GLU A 64 4.64 18.46 18.35
C GLU A 64 3.39 17.57 18.30
N ALA A 65 2.25 18.15 17.91
CA ALA A 65 1.02 17.40 17.75
C ALA A 65 1.14 16.33 16.64
N ARG A 66 1.83 16.65 15.54
CA ARG A 66 2.09 15.68 14.46
C ARG A 66 2.99 14.53 14.90
N GLN A 67 4.05 14.82 15.67
CA GLN A 67 4.93 13.78 16.21
C GLN A 67 4.18 12.89 17.20
N LYS A 68 3.32 13.47 18.04
CA LYS A 68 2.44 12.70 18.93
C LYS A 68 1.49 11.79 18.13
N ALA A 69 0.88 12.31 17.06
CA ALA A 69 0.02 11.51 16.18
C ALA A 69 0.77 10.34 15.55
N ASP A 70 1.99 10.57 15.06
CA ASP A 70 2.84 9.51 14.48
C ASP A 70 3.17 8.42 15.50
N THR A 71 3.51 8.82 16.72
CA THR A 71 3.74 7.87 17.83
C THR A 71 2.50 7.01 18.09
N LEU A 72 1.33 7.64 18.23
CA LEU A 72 0.08 6.92 18.50
C LEU A 72 -0.34 6.02 17.32
N ILE A 73 -0.14 6.46 16.08
CA ILE A 73 -0.37 5.65 14.89
C ILE A 73 0.53 4.40 14.89
N THR A 74 1.78 4.57 15.28
CA THR A 74 2.74 3.46 15.41
C THR A 74 2.33 2.49 16.52
N GLU A 75 1.85 2.99 17.66
CA GLU A 75 1.31 2.17 18.74
C GLU A 75 0.08 1.37 18.29
N ILE A 76 -0.83 1.98 17.53
CA ILE A 76 -2.01 1.30 16.97
C ILE A 76 -1.58 0.14 16.06
N ARG A 77 -0.61 0.37 15.18
CA ARG A 77 -0.07 -0.67 14.30
C ARG A 77 0.58 -1.81 15.07
N GLN A 78 1.38 -1.47 16.07
CA GLN A 78 2.04 -2.45 16.92
C GLN A 78 1.01 -3.30 17.69
N ALA A 79 0.01 -2.67 18.27
CA ALA A 79 -1.08 -3.36 18.98
C ALA A 79 -1.85 -4.32 18.06
N PHE A 80 -2.05 -3.94 16.79
CA PHE A 80 -2.67 -4.83 15.80
C PHE A 80 -1.79 -6.05 15.47
N VAL A 81 -0.48 -5.84 15.30
CA VAL A 81 0.47 -6.93 15.04
C VAL A 81 0.51 -7.91 16.22
N GLU A 82 0.55 -7.40 17.46
CA GLU A 82 0.53 -8.22 18.67
C GLU A 82 -0.78 -9.00 18.79
N TRP A 83 -1.91 -8.34 18.54
CA TRP A 83 -3.21 -9.01 18.50
C TRP A 83 -3.25 -10.12 17.44
N LEU A 84 -2.73 -9.87 16.23
CA LEU A 84 -2.69 -10.87 15.17
C LEU A 84 -1.81 -12.07 15.54
N HIS A 85 -0.65 -11.83 16.17
CA HIS A 85 0.22 -12.90 16.64
C HIS A 85 -0.42 -13.75 17.74
N ALA A 86 -1.25 -13.16 18.58
CA ALA A 86 -1.97 -13.86 19.65
C ALA A 86 -3.17 -14.70 19.13
N GLN A 87 -3.57 -14.56 17.85
CA GLN A 87 -4.67 -15.34 17.32
C GLN A 87 -4.29 -16.83 17.13
N PRO A 88 -5.27 -17.75 17.21
CA PRO A 88 -5.07 -19.18 16.92
C PRO A 88 -4.57 -19.40 15.48
N ASP A 89 -3.88 -20.52 15.27
CA ASP A 89 -3.27 -20.80 13.96
C ASP A 89 -4.32 -21.03 12.87
N ASP A 90 -5.46 -21.61 13.16
CA ASP A 90 -6.58 -21.76 12.24
C ASP A 90 -7.13 -20.42 11.73
N PHE A 91 -7.14 -19.40 12.58
CA PHE A 91 -7.51 -18.03 12.18
C PHE A 91 -6.47 -17.44 11.22
N LYS A 92 -5.18 -17.60 11.54
CA LYS A 92 -4.07 -17.11 10.70
C LYS A 92 -4.05 -17.79 9.33
N GLU A 93 -4.25 -19.11 9.28
CA GLU A 93 -4.33 -19.88 8.04
C GLU A 93 -5.50 -19.40 7.18
N ARG A 94 -6.69 -19.24 7.76
CA ARG A 94 -7.87 -18.74 7.05
C ARG A 94 -7.66 -17.32 6.51
N LEU A 95 -7.01 -16.45 7.29
CA LEU A 95 -6.70 -15.09 6.85
C LEU A 95 -5.69 -15.10 5.70
N THR A 96 -4.66 -15.95 5.78
CA THR A 96 -3.65 -16.14 4.73
C THR A 96 -4.28 -16.66 3.44
N ASP A 97 -5.17 -17.63 3.53
CA ASP A 97 -5.90 -18.18 2.38
C ASP A 97 -6.80 -17.11 1.72
N LEU A 98 -7.48 -16.32 2.53
CA LEU A 98 -8.31 -15.22 2.05
C LEU A 98 -7.47 -14.17 1.31
N TYR A 99 -6.34 -13.79 1.90
CA TYR A 99 -5.40 -12.83 1.30
C TYR A 99 -4.85 -13.37 -0.04
N ASN A 100 -4.39 -14.62 -0.05
CA ASN A 100 -3.82 -15.24 -1.24
C ASN A 100 -4.85 -15.34 -2.37
N ARG A 101 -6.10 -15.71 -2.06
CA ARG A 101 -7.19 -15.75 -3.06
C ARG A 101 -7.54 -14.37 -3.61
N LYS A 102 -7.45 -13.32 -2.80
CA LYS A 102 -7.86 -11.97 -3.20
C LYS A 102 -6.75 -11.17 -3.86
N PHE A 103 -5.50 -11.31 -3.39
CA PHE A 103 -4.38 -10.47 -3.80
C PHE A 103 -3.25 -11.20 -4.52
N ASN A 104 -3.04 -12.49 -4.20
CA ASN A 104 -1.98 -13.32 -4.79
C ASN A 104 -2.52 -14.32 -5.82
N CYS A 105 -3.71 -14.09 -6.37
CA CYS A 105 -4.32 -14.96 -7.37
C CYS A 105 -3.70 -14.79 -8.78
N TYR A 106 -2.78 -13.83 -8.94
CA TYR A 106 -2.09 -13.65 -10.21
C TYR A 106 -1.01 -14.72 -10.39
N VAL A 107 -1.26 -15.66 -11.29
CA VAL A 107 -0.24 -16.60 -11.75
C VAL A 107 0.55 -15.92 -12.86
N ARG A 108 1.84 -15.68 -12.63
CA ARG A 108 2.72 -15.09 -13.64
C ARG A 108 2.79 -16.07 -14.82
N PRO A 109 2.33 -15.69 -16.02
CA PRO A 109 2.42 -16.56 -17.18
C PRO A 109 3.89 -16.86 -17.47
N ARG A 110 4.20 -18.14 -17.74
CA ARG A 110 5.50 -18.58 -18.25
C ARG A 110 5.40 -18.69 -19.74
N TYR A 111 6.29 -18.03 -20.43
CA TYR A 111 6.39 -18.08 -21.88
C TYR A 111 7.56 -18.98 -22.24
N ASP A 112 7.29 -20.08 -22.94
CA ASP A 112 8.32 -20.99 -23.47
C ASP A 112 8.43 -20.78 -24.99
N GLY A 113 9.47 -20.06 -25.37
CA GLY A 113 9.78 -19.74 -26.76
C GLY A 113 10.69 -20.78 -27.46
N SER A 114 11.04 -21.88 -26.80
CA SER A 114 12.00 -22.89 -27.29
C SER A 114 11.65 -23.47 -28.66
N HIS A 115 10.34 -23.58 -28.96
CA HIS A 115 9.82 -24.10 -30.22
C HIS A 115 9.97 -23.14 -31.41
N GLN A 116 10.37 -21.89 -31.18
CA GLN A 116 10.46 -20.89 -32.22
C GLN A 116 11.73 -21.07 -33.07
N GLN A 117 11.56 -20.95 -34.39
CA GLN A 117 12.64 -20.92 -35.38
C GLN A 117 12.59 -19.57 -36.11
N PHE A 118 13.76 -19.05 -36.45
CA PHE A 118 13.92 -17.73 -37.09
C PHE A 118 14.72 -17.86 -38.39
N PRO A 119 14.13 -18.47 -39.46
CA PRO A 119 14.88 -18.79 -40.68
C PRO A 119 15.40 -17.57 -41.45
N GLY A 120 14.86 -16.39 -41.18
CA GLY A 120 15.33 -15.14 -41.80
C GLY A 120 16.37 -14.37 -40.98
N LEU A 121 16.82 -14.90 -39.82
CA LEU A 121 17.77 -14.23 -38.95
C LEU A 121 19.20 -14.63 -39.30
N ASP A 122 20.07 -13.67 -39.62
CA ASP A 122 21.49 -13.90 -39.82
C ASP A 122 22.24 -14.03 -38.48
N LEU A 123 22.21 -15.23 -37.92
CA LEU A 123 22.88 -15.57 -36.67
C LEU A 123 24.40 -15.44 -36.76
N ARG A 124 24.98 -15.71 -37.97
CA ARG A 124 26.44 -15.58 -38.19
C ARG A 124 26.88 -14.13 -38.14
N GLY A 125 26.10 -13.23 -38.72
CA GLY A 125 26.34 -11.79 -38.63
C GLY A 125 26.30 -11.25 -37.20
N LEU A 126 25.54 -11.94 -36.32
CA LEU A 126 25.45 -11.64 -34.89
C LEU A 126 26.54 -12.33 -34.05
N GLY A 127 27.33 -13.26 -34.67
CA GLY A 127 28.36 -14.02 -33.96
C GLY A 127 27.83 -15.06 -32.96
N ILE A 128 26.61 -15.53 -33.14
CA ILE A 128 25.93 -16.52 -32.28
C ILE A 128 25.42 -17.71 -33.11
N GLU A 129 25.33 -18.88 -32.50
CA GLU A 129 24.79 -20.07 -33.17
C GLU A 129 23.26 -20.15 -33.09
N ASP A 130 22.68 -19.65 -32.01
CA ASP A 130 21.23 -19.59 -31.79
C ASP A 130 20.90 -18.43 -30.82
N LEU A 131 19.63 -18.05 -30.78
CA LEU A 131 19.14 -17.09 -29.78
C LEU A 131 19.16 -17.72 -28.38
N TYR A 132 19.47 -16.91 -27.38
CA TYR A 132 19.37 -17.35 -25.98
C TYR A 132 17.91 -17.70 -25.62
N PRO A 133 17.69 -18.69 -24.73
CA PRO A 133 16.33 -19.05 -24.29
C PRO A 133 15.48 -17.86 -23.85
N SER A 134 16.07 -16.94 -23.07
CA SER A 134 15.38 -15.73 -22.61
C SER A 134 14.93 -14.81 -23.76
N GLN A 135 15.68 -14.76 -24.86
CA GLN A 135 15.30 -13.97 -26.03
C GLN A 135 14.12 -14.63 -26.77
N LYS A 136 14.14 -15.96 -26.93
CA LYS A 136 13.03 -16.73 -27.52
C LYS A 136 11.75 -16.57 -26.68
N ASP A 137 11.87 -16.65 -25.36
CA ASP A 137 10.76 -16.45 -24.43
C ASP A 137 10.18 -15.04 -24.53
N ALA A 138 11.04 -14.01 -24.61
CA ALA A 138 10.61 -12.63 -24.78
C ALA A 138 9.87 -12.41 -26.13
N ILE A 139 10.37 -12.96 -27.21
CA ILE A 139 9.70 -12.89 -28.53
C ILE A 139 8.34 -13.59 -28.47
N TRP A 140 8.27 -14.75 -27.82
CA TRP A 140 7.03 -15.48 -27.65
C TRP A 140 6.01 -14.71 -26.81
N MET A 141 6.45 -14.10 -25.71
CA MET A 141 5.64 -13.22 -24.89
C MET A 141 5.05 -12.06 -25.70
N ILE A 142 5.87 -11.40 -26.52
CA ILE A 142 5.42 -10.27 -27.37
C ILE A 142 4.39 -10.74 -28.40
N LYS A 143 4.61 -11.88 -29.05
CA LYS A 143 3.67 -12.46 -30.03
C LYS A 143 2.31 -12.81 -29.38
N GLN A 144 2.34 -13.39 -28.19
CA GLN A 144 1.11 -13.80 -27.48
C GLN A 144 0.31 -12.59 -26.97
N ASN A 145 0.96 -11.52 -26.59
CA ASN A 145 0.28 -10.32 -26.06
C ASN A 145 -0.08 -9.28 -27.15
N GLY A 146 0.15 -9.59 -28.43
CA GLY A 146 -0.27 -8.73 -29.55
C GLY A 146 0.48 -7.40 -29.65
N LEU A 147 1.72 -7.31 -29.11
CA LEU A 147 2.55 -6.09 -29.16
C LEU A 147 3.36 -5.94 -30.47
N ILE A 148 3.20 -6.90 -31.38
CA ILE A 148 3.73 -6.78 -32.75
C ILE A 148 2.53 -6.77 -33.69
N PRO A 149 2.40 -5.74 -34.53
CA PRO A 149 1.37 -5.67 -35.55
C PRO A 149 1.53 -6.78 -36.60
#